data_3889ef526f6d4b53f9793ac6a6604ecd
#
_entry.id   3889ef526f6d4b53f9793ac6a6604ecd
#
_cell.length_a   1.000
_cell.length_b   1.000
_cell.length_c   1.000
_cell.angle_alpha   90.00
_cell.angle_beta   90.00
_cell.angle_gamma   90.00
#
_symmetry.space_group_name_H-M   'P 1'
#
loop_
_entity.id
_entity.type
_entity.pdbx_description
1 polymer ?
#
loop_
_entity_poly.entity_id
_entity_poly.type
_entity_poly.pdbx_seq_one_letter_code
_entity_poly.pdbx_strand_id
1 'polypeptide(L)'
;MRAASVAAVAVVALVLAGCGGSSAPPRHRIHLTAFEKAGRALFILECGTCHTLADAGTGGIVGPDIDSPPRHASQVRKTIANGFGQMPPVQLTARKVAAIAAYVAAATK
;
A
#
# COMPACT_ATOMS: atom_id res chain seq x y z
N MET A 1 -69.51 -18.02 30.63
CA MET A 1 -68.92 -18.29 29.33
C MET A 1 -67.98 -17.17 29.07
N ARG A 2 -66.72 -17.44 29.18
CA ARG A 2 -65.67 -16.37 29.14
C ARG A 2 -64.79 -16.60 27.93
N ALA A 3 -64.87 -15.69 27.02
CA ALA A 3 -63.95 -15.63 25.86
C ALA A 3 -62.58 -15.20 26.33
N ALA A 4 -61.57 -16.03 26.11
CA ALA A 4 -60.21 -15.70 26.38
C ALA A 4 -59.62 -15.11 25.08
N SER A 5 -59.31 -13.82 25.12
CA SER A 5 -58.58 -13.12 24.04
C SER A 5 -57.12 -13.47 24.13
N VAL A 6 -56.63 -14.15 23.14
CA VAL A 6 -55.17 -14.39 22.95
C VAL A 6 -54.59 -13.20 22.24
N ALA A 7 -53.84 -12.35 22.95
CA ALA A 7 -53.09 -11.29 22.38
C ALA A 7 -51.85 -11.85 21.69
N ALA A 8 -51.82 -11.78 20.37
CA ALA A 8 -50.62 -12.09 19.58
C ALA A 8 -49.61 -10.97 19.71
N VAL A 9 -48.53 -11.22 20.41
CA VAL A 9 -47.39 -10.34 20.48
C VAL A 9 -46.55 -10.56 19.21
N ALA A 10 -46.65 -9.66 18.26
CA ALA A 10 -45.79 -9.64 17.11
C ALA A 10 -44.41 -9.08 17.52
N VAL A 11 -43.44 -9.94 17.64
CA VAL A 11 -42.02 -9.54 17.79
C VAL A 11 -41.50 -9.11 16.45
N VAL A 12 -41.42 -7.82 16.25
CA VAL A 12 -40.73 -7.25 15.08
C VAL A 12 -39.22 -7.36 15.34
N ALA A 13 -38.58 -8.36 14.76
CA ALA A 13 -37.13 -8.47 14.73
C ALA A 13 -36.58 -7.42 13.76
N LEU A 14 -36.07 -6.32 14.30
CA LEU A 14 -35.33 -5.31 13.53
C LEU A 14 -33.96 -5.89 13.19
N VAL A 15 -33.85 -6.46 12.00
CA VAL A 15 -32.56 -6.86 11.45
C VAL A 15 -31.83 -5.58 11.02
N LEU A 16 -30.91 -5.09 11.86
CA LEU A 16 -29.95 -4.07 11.50
C LEU A 16 -28.92 -4.72 10.58
N ALA A 17 -29.21 -4.69 9.28
CA ALA A 17 -28.20 -4.97 8.25
C ALA A 17 -27.18 -3.86 8.28
N GLY A 18 -26.13 -4.02 9.06
CA GLY A 18 -24.97 -3.16 9.04
C GLY A 18 -24.23 -3.33 7.73
N CYS A 19 -24.55 -2.51 6.74
CA CYS A 19 -23.74 -2.38 5.53
C CYS A 19 -22.47 -1.63 5.85
N GLY A 20 -21.49 -2.30 6.45
CA GLY A 20 -20.11 -1.86 6.56
C GLY A 20 -19.28 -2.31 5.37
N GLY A 21 -19.78 -2.14 4.17
CA GLY A 21 -19.05 -2.43 2.94
C GLY A 21 -18.28 -1.20 2.46
N SER A 22 -17.10 -0.91 3.01
CA SER A 22 -16.13 -0.05 2.35
C SER A 22 -15.58 -0.81 1.15
N SER A 23 -16.19 -0.61 -0.01
CA SER A 23 -15.63 -1.06 -1.29
C SER A 23 -14.44 -0.18 -1.61
N ALA A 24 -13.28 -0.49 -1.04
CA ALA A 24 -12.03 0.05 -1.53
C ALA A 24 -11.88 -0.41 -3.00
N PRO A 25 -11.51 0.49 -3.94
CA PRO A 25 -11.29 0.09 -5.33
C PRO A 25 -10.30 -1.07 -5.35
N PRO A 26 -10.46 -2.05 -6.26
CA PRO A 26 -9.56 -3.19 -6.34
C PRO A 26 -8.15 -2.66 -6.55
N ARG A 27 -7.30 -2.82 -5.53
CA ARG A 27 -5.89 -2.51 -5.66
C ARG A 27 -5.35 -3.47 -6.73
N HIS A 28 -4.83 -2.92 -7.79
CA HIS A 28 -4.18 -3.71 -8.81
C HIS A 28 -3.05 -4.50 -8.15
N ARG A 29 -3.29 -5.78 -7.88
CA ARG A 29 -2.28 -6.64 -7.26
C ARG A 29 -1.19 -6.89 -8.28
N ILE A 30 -0.08 -6.21 -8.12
CA ILE A 30 1.11 -6.52 -8.90
C ILE A 30 1.70 -7.85 -8.42
N HIS A 31 2.06 -8.70 -9.36
CA HIS A 31 2.76 -9.94 -9.06
C HIS A 31 4.26 -9.65 -8.90
N LEU A 32 4.70 -9.61 -7.65
CA LEU A 32 6.10 -9.41 -7.32
C LEU A 32 6.84 -10.75 -7.24
N THR A 33 8.03 -10.79 -7.83
CA THR A 33 9.00 -11.87 -7.61
C THR A 33 9.50 -11.86 -6.16
N ALA A 34 10.17 -12.93 -5.72
CA ALA A 34 10.77 -12.97 -4.40
C ALA A 34 11.79 -11.83 -4.17
N PHE A 35 12.54 -11.47 -5.21
CA PHE A 35 13.51 -10.38 -5.18
C PHE A 35 12.83 -9.01 -5.01
N GLU A 36 11.77 -8.76 -5.74
CA GLU A 36 10.97 -7.53 -5.64
C GLU A 36 10.25 -7.43 -4.29
N LYS A 37 9.77 -8.54 -3.73
CA LYS A 37 9.21 -8.58 -2.37
C LYS A 37 10.24 -8.17 -1.30
N ALA A 38 11.47 -8.64 -1.43
CA ALA A 38 12.56 -8.19 -0.58
C ALA A 38 12.83 -6.69 -0.77
N GLY A 39 12.79 -6.21 -2.00
CA GLY A 39 12.87 -4.79 -2.34
C GLY A 39 11.77 -3.95 -1.71
N ARG A 40 10.53 -4.46 -1.71
CA ARG A 40 9.39 -3.82 -1.04
C ARG A 40 9.63 -3.64 0.46
N ALA A 41 10.07 -4.69 1.12
CA ALA A 41 10.37 -4.62 2.56
C ALA A 41 11.47 -3.60 2.87
N LEU A 42 12.53 -3.58 2.05
CA LEU A 42 13.61 -2.59 2.17
C LEU A 42 13.11 -1.17 1.88
N PHE A 43 12.26 -0.99 0.87
CA PHE A 43 11.68 0.32 0.55
C PHE A 43 10.90 0.89 1.74
N ILE A 44 10.08 0.07 2.40
CA ILE A 44 9.30 0.49 3.57
C ILE A 44 10.23 1.02 4.68
N LEU A 45 11.33 0.33 4.93
CA LEU A 45 12.26 0.67 5.99
C LEU A 45 13.14 1.88 5.66
N GLU A 46 13.66 1.96 4.43
CA GLU A 46 14.71 2.91 4.07
C GLU A 46 14.16 4.16 3.34
N CYS A 47 13.03 4.05 2.68
CA CYS A 47 12.48 5.08 1.80
C CYS A 47 11.13 5.61 2.24
N GLY A 48 10.33 4.76 2.88
CA GLY A 48 8.92 5.03 3.22
C GLY A 48 8.72 6.18 4.21
N THR A 49 9.72 6.54 5.00
CA THR A 49 9.66 7.69 5.90
C THR A 49 9.55 9.01 5.11
N CYS A 50 10.16 9.07 3.94
CA CYS A 50 10.20 10.28 3.12
C CYS A 50 9.29 10.20 1.89
N HIS A 51 9.01 9.00 1.37
CA HIS A 51 8.28 8.83 0.12
C HIS A 51 6.94 8.13 0.29
N THR A 52 5.95 8.62 -0.44
CA THR A 52 4.69 7.91 -0.66
C THR A 52 4.86 6.91 -1.80
N LEU A 53 4.43 5.66 -1.57
CA LEU A 53 4.25 4.63 -2.59
C LEU A 53 3.07 3.75 -2.14
N ALA A 54 1.98 3.80 -2.87
CA ALA A 54 0.71 3.16 -2.49
C ALA A 54 0.84 1.65 -2.32
N ASP A 55 1.55 0.97 -3.23
CA ASP A 55 1.79 -0.47 -3.13
C ASP A 55 2.56 -0.86 -1.85
N ALA A 56 3.51 -0.03 -1.44
CA ALA A 56 4.27 -0.21 -0.20
C ALA A 56 3.45 0.14 1.06
N GLY A 57 2.34 0.84 0.91
CA GLY A 57 1.56 1.36 2.04
C GLY A 57 2.27 2.48 2.79
N THR A 58 3.18 3.20 2.13
CA THR A 58 3.93 4.32 2.73
C THR A 58 3.29 5.66 2.38
N GLY A 59 3.46 6.64 3.24
CA GLY A 59 2.86 7.97 3.10
C GLY A 59 3.79 9.11 3.51
N GLY A 60 5.11 8.93 3.35
CA GLY A 60 6.08 9.99 3.63
C GLY A 60 5.90 11.18 2.68
N ILE A 61 5.99 12.39 3.22
CA ILE A 61 5.75 13.65 2.49
C ILE A 61 6.99 14.54 2.36
N VAL A 62 8.13 14.08 2.87
CA VAL A 62 9.40 14.83 2.76
C VAL A 62 9.91 14.81 1.33
N GLY A 63 9.87 13.63 0.69
CA GLY A 63 10.16 13.45 -0.71
C GLY A 63 8.90 13.44 -1.57
N PRO A 64 9.03 13.40 -2.90
CA PRO A 64 7.89 13.29 -3.79
C PRO A 64 7.16 11.96 -3.63
N ASP A 65 5.86 11.97 -3.94
CA ASP A 65 5.09 10.79 -4.25
C ASP A 65 5.70 10.12 -5.49
N ILE A 66 5.96 8.81 -5.40
CA ILE A 66 6.61 8.07 -6.48
C ILE A 66 5.70 7.06 -7.18
N ASP A 67 4.40 7.06 -6.88
CA ASP A 67 3.43 6.21 -7.58
C ASP A 67 3.41 6.47 -9.09
N SER A 68 3.65 7.71 -9.48
CA SER A 68 3.65 8.17 -10.87
C SER A 68 4.66 9.30 -11.08
N PRO A 69 5.27 9.41 -12.24
CA PRO A 69 5.24 8.51 -13.40
C PRO A 69 6.04 7.21 -13.18
N PRO A 70 5.93 6.23 -14.11
CA PRO A 70 6.72 4.99 -14.05
C PRO A 70 8.21 5.24 -13.87
N ARG A 71 8.87 4.44 -13.04
CA ARG A 71 10.29 4.59 -12.72
C ARG A 71 11.09 3.44 -13.33
N HIS A 72 12.24 3.76 -13.89
CA HIS A 72 13.18 2.77 -14.38
C HIS A 72 14.15 2.34 -13.27
N ALA A 73 14.42 1.03 -13.15
CA ALA A 73 15.31 0.51 -12.11
C ALA A 73 16.72 1.15 -12.15
N SER A 74 17.24 1.45 -13.34
CA SER A 74 18.54 2.13 -13.50
C SER A 74 18.54 3.54 -12.91
N GLN A 75 17.46 4.28 -13.12
CA GLN A 75 17.29 5.62 -12.57
C GLN A 75 17.18 5.57 -11.04
N VAL A 76 16.39 4.64 -10.51
CA VAL A 76 16.24 4.45 -9.05
C VAL A 76 17.60 4.13 -8.42
N ARG A 77 18.36 3.18 -8.98
CA ARG A 77 19.73 2.86 -8.50
C ARG A 77 20.63 4.08 -8.46
N LYS A 78 20.65 4.85 -9.54
CA LYS A 78 21.47 6.07 -9.63
C LYS A 78 21.07 7.09 -8.56
N THR A 79 19.77 7.30 -8.35
CA THR A 79 19.25 8.23 -7.35
C THR A 79 19.59 7.80 -5.93
N ILE A 80 19.48 6.51 -5.61
CA ILE A 80 19.87 5.99 -4.29
C ILE A 80 21.36 6.21 -4.03
N ALA A 81 22.21 5.89 -5.01
CA ALA A 81 23.66 5.97 -4.87
C ALA A 81 24.18 7.41 -4.76
N ASN A 82 23.61 8.33 -5.50
CA ASN A 82 24.14 9.69 -5.65
C ASN A 82 23.29 10.75 -4.92
N GLY A 83 22.07 10.42 -4.51
CA GLY A 83 21.08 11.41 -4.11
C GLY A 83 20.51 12.17 -5.29
N PHE A 84 19.55 13.04 -5.03
CA PHE A 84 18.97 13.94 -6.01
C PHE A 84 18.32 15.14 -5.30
N GLY A 85 18.70 16.35 -5.64
CA GLY A 85 18.21 17.54 -4.97
C GLY A 85 18.44 17.49 -3.46
N GLN A 86 17.38 17.53 -2.67
CA GLN A 86 17.46 17.43 -1.20
C GLN A 86 17.52 15.97 -0.69
N MET A 87 17.32 14.98 -1.55
CA MET A 87 17.46 13.58 -1.18
C MET A 87 18.96 13.24 -1.04
N PRO A 88 19.42 12.83 0.15
CA PRO A 88 20.81 12.42 0.32
C PRO A 88 21.07 11.05 -0.32
N PRO A 89 22.34 10.72 -0.64
CA PRO A 89 22.73 9.36 -0.97
C PRO A 89 22.40 8.41 0.17
N VAL A 90 21.88 7.22 -0.16
CA VAL A 90 21.54 6.18 0.83
C VAL A 90 22.59 5.09 0.76
N GLN A 91 23.25 4.83 1.90
CA GLN A 91 24.33 3.86 2.01
C GLN A 91 23.77 2.43 2.18
N LEU A 92 23.60 1.73 1.09
CA LEU A 92 23.12 0.35 1.03
C LEU A 92 24.06 -0.50 0.18
N THR A 93 24.06 -1.82 0.42
CA THR A 93 24.78 -2.75 -0.45
C THR A 93 24.19 -2.75 -1.86
N ALA A 94 24.96 -3.04 -2.87
CA ALA A 94 24.52 -3.09 -4.26
C ALA A 94 23.31 -4.03 -4.45
N ARG A 95 23.27 -5.15 -3.72
CA ARG A 95 22.14 -6.10 -3.76
C ARG A 95 20.85 -5.49 -3.21
N LYS A 96 20.91 -4.76 -2.09
CA LYS A 96 19.75 -4.07 -1.51
C LYS A 96 19.24 -2.97 -2.44
N VAL A 97 20.15 -2.18 -3.00
CA VAL A 97 19.82 -1.15 -3.99
C VAL A 97 19.14 -1.75 -5.21
N ALA A 98 19.66 -2.86 -5.73
CA ALA A 98 19.06 -3.55 -6.87
C ALA A 98 17.66 -4.09 -6.57
N ALA A 99 17.43 -4.63 -5.37
CA ALA A 99 16.13 -5.13 -4.96
C ALA A 99 15.09 -4.01 -4.84
N ILE A 100 15.46 -2.89 -4.20
CA ILE A 100 14.58 -1.70 -4.10
C ILE A 100 14.26 -1.17 -5.50
N ALA A 101 15.25 -1.04 -6.37
CA ALA A 101 15.07 -0.53 -7.71
C ALA A 101 14.17 -1.41 -8.57
N ALA A 102 14.32 -2.73 -8.48
CA ALA A 102 13.43 -3.68 -9.15
C ALA A 102 11.99 -3.57 -8.65
N TYR A 103 11.81 -3.47 -7.34
CA TYR A 103 10.50 -3.28 -6.73
C TYR A 103 9.84 -1.97 -7.19
N VAL A 104 10.51 -0.85 -7.08
CA VAL A 104 9.97 0.47 -7.47
C VAL A 104 9.58 0.47 -8.95
N ALA A 105 10.42 -0.08 -9.82
CA ALA A 105 10.10 -0.20 -11.24
C ALA A 105 8.86 -1.09 -11.50
N ALA A 106 8.64 -2.13 -10.70
CA ALA A 106 7.45 -2.97 -10.78
C ALA A 106 6.20 -2.27 -10.24
N ALA A 107 6.33 -1.52 -9.15
CA ALA A 107 5.22 -0.88 -8.45
C ALA A 107 4.69 0.38 -9.15
N THR A 108 5.50 1.02 -9.99
CA THR A 108 5.19 2.31 -10.63
C THR A 108 4.88 2.20 -12.14
N LYS A 109 4.39 1.07 -12.62
CA LYS A 109 4.00 0.82 -14.02
C LYS A 109 2.71 1.53 -14.39
#